data_895974417531bd859eac1d0f268e5759
#
_entry.id   895974417531bd859eac1d0f268e5759
#
_cell.length_a   1.000
_cell.length_b   1.000
_cell.length_c   1.000
_cell.angle_alpha   90.00
_cell.angle_beta   90.00
_cell.angle_gamma   90.00
#
_symmetry.space_group_name_H-M   'P 1'
#
loop_
_entity.id
_entity.type
_entity.pdbx_description
1 polymer ?
#
loop_
_entity_poly.entity_id
_entity_poly.type
_entity_poly.pdbx_seq_one_letter_code
_entity_poly.pdbx_strand_id
1 'polypeptide(L)'
;MLVSGLLISSLAFSPALGQRLAGRTVPSPIYGVTLDDVSNPSNTTTSLSRLVRMPTARIVFDTGKTPFYYAQPIQQFRPISYIMGELIDSSYMKHYKTVSAVQSWTNSYVNILGSQVDIWEIGNEINGNWLSRQSNGADVMPKVEAMFDIVYGQGGATALTFFYEGEPLDPNNCIVTNYGGNDMFTWITQQFQLNLPPAQRSAETEKIRLNVNYVLISWYPGQCPGENPNWPWVFDQLANIFPNSKVGFGELGTANPEYGSSLEINEMNQYYPMAKTVSGLPARYVGGYFWWYFAEELVPWPGSLGAVLNAALAAGP
;
A
#
# COMPACT_ATOMS: atom_id res chain seq x y z
N MET A 1 -34.64 -6.54 63.32
CA MET A 1 -33.52 -7.08 62.49
C MET A 1 -33.70 -6.57 61.07
N LEU A 2 -33.02 -5.51 60.73
CA LEU A 2 -33.00 -4.93 59.38
C LEU A 2 -31.71 -5.45 58.67
N VAL A 3 -31.90 -6.17 57.59
CA VAL A 3 -30.80 -6.65 56.73
C VAL A 3 -30.64 -5.66 55.62
N SER A 4 -29.61 -4.81 55.69
CA SER A 4 -29.21 -3.90 54.60
C SER A 4 -28.52 -4.71 53.51
N GLY A 5 -29.15 -4.81 52.34
CA GLY A 5 -28.56 -5.37 51.13
C GLY A 5 -27.62 -4.37 50.47
N LEU A 6 -26.34 -4.70 50.39
CA LEU A 6 -25.33 -3.93 49.66
C LEU A 6 -25.45 -4.23 48.15
N LEU A 7 -25.96 -3.28 47.36
CA LEU A 7 -25.93 -3.35 45.91
C LEU A 7 -24.51 -3.02 45.44
N ILE A 8 -23.73 -4.02 45.03
CA ILE A 8 -22.46 -3.87 44.33
C ILE A 8 -22.81 -3.56 42.88
N SER A 9 -22.71 -2.29 42.50
CA SER A 9 -22.78 -1.82 41.12
C SER A 9 -21.44 -2.21 40.44
N SER A 10 -21.47 -3.25 39.63
CA SER A 10 -20.37 -3.59 38.74
C SER A 10 -20.31 -2.57 37.60
N LEU A 11 -19.42 -1.58 37.74
CA LEU A 11 -19.01 -0.74 36.62
C LEU A 11 -18.31 -1.63 35.60
N ALA A 12 -19.03 -2.06 34.58
CA ALA A 12 -18.42 -2.61 33.37
C ALA A 12 -17.62 -1.50 32.70
N PHE A 13 -16.31 -1.54 32.88
CA PHE A 13 -15.40 -0.80 32.02
C PHE A 13 -15.51 -1.37 30.62
N SER A 14 -16.32 -0.76 29.75
CA SER A 14 -16.14 -0.87 28.31
C SER A 14 -14.82 -0.18 28.00
N PRO A 15 -13.79 -0.90 27.49
CA PRO A 15 -12.64 -0.21 26.95
C PRO A 15 -13.16 0.67 25.83
N ALA A 16 -12.83 1.95 25.86
CA ALA A 16 -13.06 2.85 24.75
C ALA A 16 -12.46 2.15 23.51
N LEU A 17 -13.28 1.91 22.49
CA LEU A 17 -12.90 1.48 21.16
C LEU A 17 -12.10 2.62 20.50
N GLY A 18 -10.94 2.97 21.04
CA GLY A 18 -10.19 4.14 20.66
C GLY A 18 -8.82 3.77 20.12
N GLN A 19 -8.63 3.91 18.82
CA GLN A 19 -7.34 4.15 18.16
C GLN A 19 -6.21 3.16 18.49
N ARG A 20 -6.53 1.87 18.63
CA ARG A 20 -5.56 0.81 18.94
C ARG A 20 -4.47 0.68 17.86
N LEU A 21 -4.79 1.00 16.60
CA LEU A 21 -3.89 0.91 15.45
C LEU A 21 -3.36 2.27 15.00
N ALA A 22 -3.57 3.35 15.76
CA ALA A 22 -3.05 4.66 15.41
C ALA A 22 -1.51 4.64 15.48
N GLY A 23 -0.88 4.51 14.32
CA GLY A 23 0.56 4.66 14.13
C GLY A 23 1.00 6.12 14.14
N ARG A 24 2.26 6.37 13.78
CA ARG A 24 2.78 7.73 13.60
C ARG A 24 2.21 8.34 12.31
N THR A 25 2.07 9.65 12.29
CA THR A 25 1.77 10.36 11.05
C THR A 25 2.98 10.32 10.12
N VAL A 26 2.81 9.72 8.94
CA VAL A 26 3.84 9.69 7.91
C VAL A 26 3.87 11.04 7.20
N PRO A 27 5.03 11.73 7.15
CA PRO A 27 5.15 13.02 6.47
C PRO A 27 5.03 12.89 4.95
N SER A 28 4.76 13.99 4.29
CA SER A 28 4.81 14.11 2.83
C SER A 28 5.98 15.02 2.43
N PRO A 29 6.72 14.68 1.39
CA PRO A 29 6.57 13.48 0.56
C PRO A 29 6.99 12.19 1.28
N ILE A 30 6.45 11.06 0.83
CA ILE A 30 6.87 9.73 1.26
C ILE A 30 8.04 9.29 0.38
N TYR A 31 9.09 8.77 1.00
CA TYR A 31 10.21 8.12 0.32
C TYR A 31 10.15 6.62 0.65
N GLY A 32 9.45 5.87 -0.20
CA GLY A 32 9.16 4.47 0.04
C GLY A 32 10.25 3.54 -0.47
N VAL A 33 10.44 2.43 0.25
CA VAL A 33 11.21 1.25 -0.18
C VAL A 33 10.45 0.00 0.23
N THR A 34 10.51 -1.07 -0.57
CA THR A 34 9.85 -2.34 -0.27
C THR A 34 10.82 -3.34 0.35
N LEU A 35 10.35 -4.05 1.36
CA LEU A 35 11.04 -5.14 2.05
C LEU A 35 10.16 -6.39 1.94
N ASP A 36 10.37 -7.15 0.90
CA ASP A 36 9.75 -8.47 0.70
C ASP A 36 10.48 -9.56 1.52
N ASP A 37 11.74 -9.34 1.91
CA ASP A 37 12.49 -10.16 2.85
C ASP A 37 12.99 -9.34 4.05
N VAL A 38 12.66 -9.79 5.26
CA VAL A 38 13.15 -9.24 6.53
C VAL A 38 13.95 -10.26 7.35
N SER A 39 14.43 -11.34 6.73
CA SER A 39 15.15 -12.43 7.40
C SER A 39 16.50 -12.00 8.00
N ASN A 40 17.09 -10.91 7.47
CA ASN A 40 18.34 -10.34 7.97
C ASN A 40 18.15 -8.90 8.48
N PRO A 41 17.50 -8.70 9.64
CA PRO A 41 17.14 -7.37 10.10
C PRO A 41 18.34 -6.46 10.41
N SER A 42 19.51 -7.01 10.71
CA SER A 42 20.73 -6.22 10.94
C SER A 42 21.24 -5.55 9.66
N ASN A 43 21.29 -6.30 8.55
CA ASN A 43 21.70 -5.75 7.26
C ASN A 43 20.65 -4.75 6.75
N THR A 44 19.37 -5.08 6.89
CA THR A 44 18.26 -4.19 6.52
C THR A 44 18.32 -2.88 7.31
N THR A 45 18.51 -2.95 8.64
CA THR A 45 18.69 -1.76 9.48
C THR A 45 19.88 -0.91 9.00
N THR A 46 21.01 -1.55 8.67
CA THR A 46 22.19 -0.86 8.15
C THR A 46 21.87 -0.16 6.83
N SER A 47 21.18 -0.83 5.90
CA SER A 47 20.83 -0.26 4.60
C SER A 47 19.83 0.90 4.73
N LEU A 48 18.76 0.74 5.51
CA LEU A 48 17.79 1.81 5.77
C LEU A 48 18.44 3.04 6.42
N SER A 49 19.38 2.84 7.36
CA SER A 49 20.06 3.95 8.06
C SER A 49 21.01 4.76 7.17
N ARG A 50 21.38 4.23 5.99
CA ARG A 50 22.24 4.91 5.01
C ARG A 50 21.47 5.79 4.03
N LEU A 51 20.15 5.72 4.04
CA LEU A 51 19.32 6.58 3.20
C LEU A 51 19.38 8.03 3.72
N VAL A 52 19.56 8.98 2.81
CA VAL A 52 19.69 10.42 3.14
C VAL A 52 18.36 11.04 3.57
N ARG A 53 17.25 10.36 3.37
CA ARG A 53 15.91 10.71 3.86
C ARG A 53 15.38 9.56 4.69
N MET A 54 14.65 9.86 5.76
CA MET A 54 13.97 8.82 6.53
C MET A 54 12.91 8.14 5.66
N PRO A 55 13.07 6.83 5.35
CA PRO A 55 12.15 6.16 4.43
C PRO A 55 10.86 5.75 5.13
N THR A 56 9.85 5.39 4.31
CA THR A 56 8.78 4.49 4.71
C THR A 56 9.12 3.09 4.18
N ALA A 57 9.35 2.13 5.05
CA ALA A 57 9.58 0.75 4.68
C ALA A 57 8.23 0.03 4.54
N ARG A 58 7.90 -0.39 3.33
CA ARG A 58 6.76 -1.27 3.03
C ARG A 58 7.21 -2.70 3.25
N ILE A 59 6.57 -3.41 4.16
CA ILE A 59 6.91 -4.79 4.53
C ILE A 59 5.81 -5.71 4.01
N VAL A 60 6.19 -6.63 3.14
CA VAL A 60 5.30 -7.66 2.59
C VAL A 60 5.13 -8.78 3.61
N PHE A 61 3.88 -9.10 3.98
CA PHE A 61 3.59 -10.18 4.93
C PHE A 61 3.29 -11.48 4.19
N ASP A 62 4.29 -12.36 4.13
CA ASP A 62 4.20 -13.66 3.47
C ASP A 62 3.15 -14.59 4.09
N THR A 63 2.44 -15.32 3.25
CA THR A 63 1.39 -16.26 3.67
C THR A 63 1.90 -17.44 4.51
N GLY A 64 3.20 -17.73 4.47
CA GLY A 64 3.85 -18.79 5.26
C GLY A 64 4.42 -18.33 6.60
N LYS A 65 4.30 -17.04 6.94
CA LYS A 65 4.86 -16.46 8.16
C LYS A 65 3.76 -16.06 9.14
N THR A 66 4.13 -15.92 10.40
CA THR A 66 3.24 -15.39 11.43
C THR A 66 3.60 -13.94 11.74
N PRO A 67 2.70 -13.12 12.31
CA PRO A 67 3.02 -11.74 12.67
C PRO A 67 4.18 -11.62 13.68
N PHE A 68 4.46 -12.66 14.48
CA PHE A 68 5.62 -12.68 15.38
C PHE A 68 6.96 -12.68 14.63
N TYR A 69 7.00 -13.23 13.40
CA TYR A 69 8.20 -13.19 12.56
C TYR A 69 8.59 -11.75 12.23
N TYR A 70 7.62 -10.86 12.04
CA TYR A 70 7.83 -9.46 11.68
C TYR A 70 8.01 -8.52 12.88
N ALA A 71 7.58 -8.92 14.08
CA ALA A 71 7.57 -8.02 15.24
C ALA A 71 8.97 -7.51 15.61
N GLN A 72 9.99 -8.38 15.65
CA GLN A 72 11.36 -7.99 15.97
C GLN A 72 12.00 -7.12 14.86
N PRO A 73 11.96 -7.49 13.56
CA PRO A 73 12.41 -6.65 12.49
C PRO A 73 11.77 -5.24 12.53
N ILE A 74 10.46 -5.15 12.67
CA ILE A 74 9.74 -3.87 12.74
C ILE A 74 10.24 -3.02 13.91
N GLN A 75 10.47 -3.60 15.08
CA GLN A 75 11.06 -2.85 16.22
C GLN A 75 12.42 -2.26 15.90
N GLN A 76 13.25 -2.96 15.12
CA GLN A 76 14.57 -2.48 14.70
C GLN A 76 14.47 -1.37 13.64
N PHE A 77 13.50 -1.46 12.74
CA PHE A 77 13.34 -0.50 11.65
C PHE A 77 12.66 0.81 12.08
N ARG A 78 11.70 0.75 13.01
CA ARG A 78 10.90 1.90 13.44
C ARG A 78 11.69 3.14 13.88
N PRO A 79 12.86 3.07 14.52
CA PRO A 79 13.64 4.25 14.86
C PRO A 79 14.18 5.02 13.64
N ILE A 80 14.33 4.35 12.50
CA ILE A 80 14.98 4.87 11.29
C ILE A 80 14.08 4.88 10.06
N SER A 81 12.84 4.39 10.19
CA SER A 81 11.83 4.38 9.12
C SER A 81 10.43 4.51 9.68
N TYR A 82 9.49 4.94 8.84
CA TYR A 82 8.07 4.64 9.01
C TYR A 82 7.79 3.25 8.48
N ILE A 83 6.68 2.63 8.92
CA ILE A 83 6.33 1.26 8.53
C ILE A 83 4.98 1.27 7.81
N MET A 84 4.96 0.76 6.59
CA MET A 84 3.75 0.36 5.89
C MET A 84 3.71 -1.16 5.86
N GLY A 85 2.64 -1.77 6.36
CA GLY A 85 2.48 -3.22 6.38
C GLY A 85 1.51 -3.65 5.29
N GLU A 86 1.97 -4.44 4.35
CA GLU A 86 1.15 -5.04 3.31
C GLU A 86 0.53 -6.33 3.84
N LEU A 87 -0.79 -6.32 4.00
CA LEU A 87 -1.50 -7.45 4.61
C LEU A 87 -1.52 -8.70 3.73
N ILE A 88 -1.73 -8.53 2.43
CA ILE A 88 -1.78 -9.64 1.47
C ILE A 88 -1.29 -9.13 0.12
N ASP A 89 -0.17 -9.64 -0.34
CA ASP A 89 0.36 -9.42 -1.67
C ASP A 89 -0.61 -9.93 -2.76
N SER A 90 -0.64 -9.26 -3.89
CA SER A 90 -1.56 -9.54 -5.01
C SER A 90 -1.48 -10.99 -5.49
N SER A 91 -0.27 -11.58 -5.52
CA SER A 91 -0.03 -12.97 -5.94
C SER A 91 -0.69 -14.00 -5.01
N TYR A 92 -0.95 -13.62 -3.76
CA TYR A 92 -1.48 -14.51 -2.74
C TYR A 92 -2.98 -14.32 -2.44
N MET A 93 -3.60 -13.22 -2.87
CA MET A 93 -5.01 -12.93 -2.58
C MET A 93 -5.95 -14.09 -2.94
N LYS A 94 -5.72 -14.77 -4.06
CA LYS A 94 -6.51 -15.94 -4.51
C LYS A 94 -6.38 -17.15 -3.59
N HIS A 95 -5.35 -17.24 -2.76
CA HIS A 95 -5.16 -18.36 -1.81
C HIS A 95 -6.13 -18.28 -0.64
N TYR A 96 -6.59 -17.10 -0.29
CA TYR A 96 -7.62 -16.89 0.72
C TYR A 96 -9.01 -17.12 0.11
N LYS A 97 -9.54 -18.33 0.31
CA LYS A 97 -10.79 -18.80 -0.35
C LYS A 97 -12.05 -18.05 0.11
N THR A 98 -12.02 -17.48 1.30
CA THR A 98 -13.19 -16.86 1.95
C THR A 98 -12.82 -15.53 2.60
N VAL A 99 -13.80 -14.65 2.74
CA VAL A 99 -13.67 -13.40 3.50
C VAL A 99 -13.26 -13.70 4.95
N SER A 100 -13.81 -14.75 5.57
CA SER A 100 -13.44 -15.14 6.94
C SER A 100 -11.97 -15.52 7.09
N ALA A 101 -11.36 -16.13 6.07
CA ALA A 101 -9.92 -16.43 6.09
C ALA A 101 -9.09 -15.15 6.08
N VAL A 102 -9.48 -14.15 5.26
CA VAL A 102 -8.85 -12.83 5.22
C VAL A 102 -9.04 -12.09 6.55
N GLN A 103 -10.24 -12.13 7.13
CA GLN A 103 -10.51 -11.53 8.45
C GLN A 103 -9.62 -12.14 9.55
N SER A 104 -9.48 -13.46 9.55
CA SER A 104 -8.62 -14.17 10.53
C SER A 104 -7.16 -13.77 10.37
N TRP A 105 -6.67 -13.71 9.13
CA TRP A 105 -5.32 -13.26 8.79
C TRP A 105 -5.10 -11.82 9.27
N THR A 106 -5.93 -10.90 8.84
CA THR A 106 -5.85 -9.48 9.19
C THR A 106 -5.85 -9.27 10.71
N ASN A 107 -6.81 -9.89 11.41
CA ASN A 107 -6.88 -9.80 12.86
C ASN A 107 -5.62 -10.32 13.55
N SER A 108 -4.99 -11.38 13.03
CA SER A 108 -3.74 -11.90 13.61
C SER A 108 -2.62 -10.87 13.55
N TYR A 109 -2.47 -10.18 12.40
CA TYR A 109 -1.44 -9.16 12.20
C TYR A 109 -1.69 -7.89 13.00
N VAL A 110 -2.90 -7.34 12.93
CA VAL A 110 -3.24 -6.11 13.67
C VAL A 110 -3.22 -6.31 15.19
N ASN A 111 -3.51 -7.51 15.68
CA ASN A 111 -3.46 -7.82 17.11
C ASN A 111 -2.03 -7.86 17.66
N ILE A 112 -1.06 -8.30 16.89
CA ILE A 112 0.34 -8.46 17.32
C ILE A 112 1.16 -7.21 17.01
N LEU A 113 1.04 -6.66 15.80
CA LEU A 113 1.84 -5.53 15.36
C LEU A 113 1.27 -4.18 15.82
N GLY A 114 -0.05 -4.05 15.85
CA GLY A 114 -0.75 -2.90 16.41
C GLY A 114 -0.26 -1.56 15.85
N SER A 115 -0.04 -0.60 16.73
CA SER A 115 0.48 0.75 16.37
C SER A 115 1.96 0.77 15.96
N GLN A 116 2.61 -0.38 15.85
CA GLN A 116 3.96 -0.47 15.29
C GLN A 116 3.97 -0.27 13.77
N VAL A 117 2.85 -0.49 13.11
CA VAL A 117 2.63 -0.21 11.69
C VAL A 117 1.95 1.16 11.57
N ASP A 118 2.50 2.04 10.75
CA ASP A 118 2.03 3.41 10.58
C ASP A 118 0.97 3.52 9.47
N ILE A 119 1.05 2.67 8.44
CA ILE A 119 0.07 2.55 7.34
C ILE A 119 -0.18 1.05 7.10
N TRP A 120 -1.44 0.66 6.99
CA TRP A 120 -1.83 -0.70 6.64
C TRP A 120 -2.30 -0.75 5.18
N GLU A 121 -1.57 -1.44 4.33
CA GLU A 121 -2.00 -1.71 2.96
C GLU A 121 -3.01 -2.84 2.99
N ILE A 122 -4.27 -2.47 2.78
CA ILE A 122 -5.45 -3.35 2.83
C ILE A 122 -5.80 -3.96 1.47
N GLY A 123 -5.00 -3.70 0.47
CA GLY A 123 -5.14 -4.27 -0.87
C GLY A 123 -4.01 -3.82 -1.77
N ASN A 124 -3.27 -4.79 -2.27
CA ASN A 124 -2.20 -4.60 -3.25
C ASN A 124 -2.72 -5.00 -4.63
N GLU A 125 -2.53 -4.14 -5.64
CA GLU A 125 -2.87 -4.35 -7.05
C GLU A 125 -4.28 -4.90 -7.30
N ILE A 126 -5.26 -4.41 -6.53
CA ILE A 126 -6.59 -5.03 -6.38
C ILE A 126 -7.41 -5.13 -7.67
N ASN A 127 -7.03 -4.44 -8.73
CA ASN A 127 -7.62 -4.53 -10.06
C ASN A 127 -6.97 -5.58 -10.97
N GLY A 128 -5.89 -6.24 -10.52
CA GLY A 128 -5.23 -7.31 -11.27
C GLY A 128 -6.15 -8.54 -11.43
N ASN A 129 -6.22 -9.10 -12.63
CA ASN A 129 -7.06 -10.26 -12.90
C ASN A 129 -6.52 -11.57 -12.31
N TRP A 130 -5.26 -11.59 -11.85
CA TRP A 130 -4.62 -12.73 -11.19
C TRP A 130 -5.01 -12.90 -9.72
N LEU A 131 -5.59 -11.87 -9.08
CA LEU A 131 -5.97 -11.91 -7.66
C LEU A 131 -7.19 -12.76 -7.40
N SER A 132 -8.06 -12.89 -8.38
CA SER A 132 -9.37 -13.52 -8.24
C SER A 132 -9.33 -15.01 -8.58
N ARG A 133 -10.20 -15.76 -7.94
CA ARG A 133 -10.56 -17.14 -8.34
C ARG A 133 -11.73 -17.16 -9.32
N GLN A 134 -12.39 -16.03 -9.49
CA GLN A 134 -13.54 -15.84 -10.36
C GLN A 134 -13.13 -14.97 -11.55
N SER A 135 -13.55 -15.33 -12.74
CA SER A 135 -13.17 -14.62 -13.95
C SER A 135 -13.59 -13.15 -14.00
N ASN A 136 -14.53 -12.74 -13.14
CA ASN A 136 -15.02 -11.36 -13.04
C ASN A 136 -14.44 -10.57 -11.86
N GLY A 137 -13.50 -11.14 -11.10
CA GLY A 137 -12.91 -10.48 -9.94
C GLY A 137 -13.83 -10.26 -8.73
N ALA A 138 -15.03 -10.83 -8.75
CA ALA A 138 -16.08 -10.53 -7.76
C ALA A 138 -15.74 -10.92 -6.32
N ASP A 139 -14.72 -11.76 -6.09
CA ASP A 139 -14.27 -12.15 -4.76
C ASP A 139 -13.18 -11.24 -4.17
N VAL A 140 -12.69 -10.23 -4.90
CA VAL A 140 -11.62 -9.34 -4.43
C VAL A 140 -12.16 -8.27 -3.48
N MET A 141 -13.14 -7.47 -3.92
CA MET A 141 -13.67 -6.36 -3.12
C MET A 141 -14.20 -6.77 -1.75
N PRO A 142 -14.97 -7.87 -1.58
CA PRO A 142 -15.41 -8.30 -0.24
C PRO A 142 -14.26 -8.62 0.73
N LYS A 143 -13.09 -9.02 0.22
CA LYS A 143 -11.89 -9.27 1.02
C LYS A 143 -11.22 -7.95 1.42
N VAL A 144 -11.13 -7.00 0.48
CA VAL A 144 -10.62 -5.64 0.74
C VAL A 144 -11.50 -4.91 1.75
N GLU A 145 -12.81 -4.98 1.60
CA GLU A 145 -13.79 -4.42 2.56
C GLU A 145 -13.57 -4.96 3.97
N ALA A 146 -13.37 -6.27 4.09
CA ALA A 146 -13.14 -6.89 5.39
C ALA A 146 -11.82 -6.44 6.04
N MET A 147 -10.74 -6.27 5.27
CA MET A 147 -9.47 -5.72 5.78
C MET A 147 -9.62 -4.26 6.18
N PHE A 148 -10.30 -3.47 5.34
CA PHE A 148 -10.59 -2.07 5.63
C PHE A 148 -11.35 -1.90 6.94
N ASP A 149 -12.43 -2.64 7.12
CA ASP A 149 -13.27 -2.54 8.32
C ASP A 149 -12.52 -2.85 9.61
N ILE A 150 -11.65 -3.87 9.57
CA ILE A 150 -10.83 -4.25 10.73
C ILE A 150 -9.83 -3.15 11.06
N VAL A 151 -9.12 -2.62 10.06
CA VAL A 151 -8.07 -1.62 10.27
C VAL A 151 -8.66 -0.25 10.61
N TYR A 152 -9.58 0.23 9.76
CA TYR A 152 -10.23 1.53 9.93
C TYR A 152 -11.04 1.61 11.22
N GLY A 153 -11.79 0.55 11.55
CA GLY A 153 -12.58 0.47 12.79
C GLY A 153 -11.73 0.52 14.06
N GLN A 154 -10.44 0.26 13.98
CA GLN A 154 -9.47 0.38 15.09
C GLN A 154 -8.58 1.64 14.99
N GLY A 155 -8.89 2.57 14.09
CA GLY A 155 -8.19 3.84 13.92
C GLY A 155 -6.85 3.75 13.19
N GLY A 156 -6.57 2.66 12.47
CA GLY A 156 -5.38 2.51 11.63
C GLY A 156 -5.51 3.32 10.32
N ALA A 157 -4.40 3.89 9.86
CA ALA A 157 -4.34 4.48 8.53
C ALA A 157 -4.30 3.37 7.47
N THR A 158 -5.11 3.52 6.41
CA THR A 158 -5.29 2.51 5.37
C THR A 158 -4.73 2.96 4.03
N ALA A 159 -4.19 2.03 3.24
CA ALA A 159 -3.77 2.24 1.87
C ALA A 159 -4.39 1.20 0.93
N LEU A 160 -4.74 1.64 -0.29
CA LEU A 160 -5.09 0.81 -1.42
C LEU A 160 -4.09 1.03 -2.53
N THR A 161 -3.56 -0.03 -3.12
CA THR A 161 -2.69 0.02 -4.29
C THR A 161 -3.41 -0.59 -5.50
N PHE A 162 -3.38 0.14 -6.61
CA PHE A 162 -3.89 -0.29 -7.90
C PHE A 162 -2.73 -0.56 -8.87
N PHE A 163 -2.88 -1.58 -9.69
CA PHE A 163 -1.97 -1.86 -10.78
C PHE A 163 -2.31 -0.95 -11.98
N TYR A 164 -1.31 -0.27 -12.52
CA TYR A 164 -1.48 0.67 -13.62
C TYR A 164 -0.74 0.16 -14.86
N GLU A 165 -1.46 0.04 -15.98
CA GLU A 165 -0.95 -0.42 -17.26
C GLU A 165 -1.55 0.41 -18.40
N GLY A 166 -1.60 1.73 -18.19
CA GLY A 166 -2.08 2.66 -19.22
C GLY A 166 -3.43 3.29 -18.94
N GLU A 167 -3.74 4.28 -19.75
CA GLU A 167 -4.95 5.09 -19.63
C GLU A 167 -6.16 4.38 -20.30
N PRO A 168 -7.37 4.73 -19.88
CA PRO A 168 -8.57 4.22 -20.54
C PRO A 168 -8.53 4.50 -22.04
N LEU A 169 -8.87 3.52 -22.84
CA LEU A 169 -8.88 3.58 -24.31
C LEU A 169 -7.48 3.71 -24.96
N ASP A 170 -6.39 3.63 -24.21
CA ASP A 170 -5.07 3.53 -24.81
C ASP A 170 -4.93 2.17 -25.52
N PRO A 171 -4.63 2.15 -26.83
CA PRO A 171 -4.45 0.91 -27.58
C PRO A 171 -3.25 0.08 -27.10
N ASN A 172 -2.31 0.70 -26.37
CA ASN A 172 -1.14 0.05 -25.79
C ASN A 172 -1.41 -0.46 -24.36
N ASN A 173 -2.62 -0.26 -23.80
CA ASN A 173 -2.96 -0.72 -22.47
C ASN A 173 -2.84 -2.24 -22.36
N CYS A 174 -1.80 -2.71 -21.67
CA CYS A 174 -1.45 -4.13 -21.58
C CYS A 174 -2.43 -4.93 -20.75
N ILE A 175 -3.08 -4.34 -19.77
CA ILE A 175 -4.03 -5.08 -18.91
C ILE A 175 -5.24 -5.54 -19.73
N VAL A 176 -5.67 -4.71 -20.68
CA VAL A 176 -6.77 -5.04 -21.59
C VAL A 176 -6.31 -6.05 -22.66
N THR A 177 -5.13 -5.83 -23.25
CA THR A 177 -4.66 -6.63 -24.38
C THR A 177 -4.00 -7.93 -23.96
N ASN A 178 -3.19 -7.94 -22.91
CA ASN A 178 -2.38 -9.09 -22.52
C ASN A 178 -2.99 -9.89 -21.37
N TYR A 179 -3.72 -9.23 -20.46
CA TYR A 179 -4.27 -9.86 -19.26
C TYR A 179 -5.80 -10.05 -19.35
N GLY A 180 -6.47 -9.52 -20.38
CA GLY A 180 -7.92 -9.68 -20.58
C GLY A 180 -8.78 -9.01 -19.52
N GLY A 181 -8.20 -8.07 -18.76
CA GLY A 181 -8.87 -7.31 -17.70
C GLY A 181 -9.38 -5.96 -18.16
N ASN A 182 -9.88 -5.17 -17.23
CA ASN A 182 -10.16 -3.76 -17.43
C ASN A 182 -8.96 -2.92 -17.01
N ASP A 183 -8.74 -1.79 -17.68
CA ASP A 183 -7.81 -0.79 -17.16
C ASP A 183 -8.23 -0.33 -15.75
N MET A 184 -7.28 0.27 -15.03
CA MET A 184 -7.47 0.68 -13.63
C MET A 184 -8.73 1.53 -13.42
N PHE A 185 -8.95 2.55 -14.26
CA PHE A 185 -10.08 3.47 -14.07
C PHE A 185 -11.43 2.85 -14.42
N THR A 186 -11.48 1.99 -15.43
CA THR A 186 -12.68 1.20 -15.76
C THR A 186 -13.00 0.26 -14.60
N TRP A 187 -11.99 -0.43 -14.06
CA TRP A 187 -12.17 -1.31 -12.90
C TRP A 187 -12.69 -0.53 -11.67
N ILE A 188 -12.05 0.60 -11.33
CA ILE A 188 -12.49 1.47 -10.23
C ILE A 188 -13.94 1.92 -10.43
N THR A 189 -14.29 2.37 -11.65
CA THR A 189 -15.64 2.82 -11.97
C THR A 189 -16.68 1.73 -11.76
N GLN A 190 -16.36 0.49 -12.12
CA GLN A 190 -17.25 -0.66 -11.94
C GLN A 190 -17.38 -1.06 -10.48
N GLN A 191 -16.26 -1.26 -9.76
CA GLN A 191 -16.25 -1.76 -8.39
C GLN A 191 -16.81 -0.75 -7.39
N PHE A 192 -16.50 0.53 -7.58
CA PHE A 192 -17.04 1.62 -6.75
C PHE A 192 -18.35 2.20 -7.28
N GLN A 193 -18.91 1.60 -8.36
CA GLN A 193 -20.23 1.95 -8.95
C GLN A 193 -20.35 3.44 -9.29
N LEU A 194 -19.25 4.05 -9.80
CA LEU A 194 -19.18 5.51 -10.00
C LEU A 194 -20.12 6.02 -11.09
N ASN A 195 -20.61 5.15 -11.96
CA ASN A 195 -21.65 5.41 -12.95
C ASN A 195 -23.07 5.54 -12.35
N LEU A 196 -23.25 5.20 -11.06
CA LEU A 196 -24.51 5.38 -10.33
C LEU A 196 -24.49 6.67 -9.50
N PRO A 197 -25.66 7.29 -9.27
CA PRO A 197 -25.80 8.35 -8.27
C PRO A 197 -25.31 7.87 -6.90
N PRO A 198 -24.69 8.74 -6.06
CA PRO A 198 -24.13 8.34 -4.76
C PRO A 198 -25.09 7.55 -3.85
N ALA A 199 -26.38 7.92 -3.85
CA ALA A 199 -27.40 7.25 -3.04
C ALA A 199 -27.73 5.80 -3.49
N GLN A 200 -27.26 5.38 -4.66
CA GLN A 200 -27.50 4.04 -5.23
C GLN A 200 -26.24 3.15 -5.18
N ARG A 201 -25.11 3.70 -4.76
CA ARG A 201 -23.86 2.95 -4.62
C ARG A 201 -23.87 2.06 -3.39
N SER A 202 -23.07 1.01 -3.40
CA SER A 202 -22.83 0.20 -2.20
C SER A 202 -22.31 1.07 -1.06
N ALA A 203 -22.90 0.95 0.12
CA ALA A 203 -22.49 1.68 1.30
C ALA A 203 -21.04 1.33 1.71
N GLU A 204 -20.62 0.08 1.54
CA GLU A 204 -19.27 -0.39 1.91
C GLU A 204 -18.20 0.16 0.98
N THR A 205 -18.41 0.07 -0.34
CA THR A 205 -17.46 0.64 -1.30
C THR A 205 -17.37 2.16 -1.19
N GLU A 206 -18.51 2.85 -0.95
CA GLU A 206 -18.52 4.29 -0.73
C GLU A 206 -17.81 4.68 0.58
N LYS A 207 -17.96 3.87 1.63
CA LYS A 207 -17.23 4.04 2.89
C LYS A 207 -15.72 3.98 2.68
N ILE A 208 -15.20 3.00 1.92
CA ILE A 208 -13.78 2.91 1.55
C ILE A 208 -13.37 4.14 0.76
N ARG A 209 -14.13 4.48 -0.31
CA ARG A 209 -13.84 5.60 -1.19
C ARG A 209 -13.67 6.93 -0.44
N LEU A 210 -14.47 7.15 0.60
CA LEU A 210 -14.47 8.38 1.38
C LEU A 210 -13.48 8.38 2.55
N ASN A 211 -12.98 7.22 2.99
CA ASN A 211 -12.22 7.12 4.23
C ASN A 211 -10.87 6.44 4.12
N VAL A 212 -10.51 5.84 2.97
CA VAL A 212 -9.16 5.33 2.77
C VAL A 212 -8.17 6.50 2.79
N ASN A 213 -7.06 6.34 3.52
CA ASN A 213 -6.11 7.44 3.74
C ASN A 213 -5.16 7.64 2.57
N TYR A 214 -4.77 6.54 1.90
CA TYR A 214 -3.85 6.55 0.77
C TYR A 214 -4.40 5.71 -0.36
N VAL A 215 -4.34 6.25 -1.58
CA VAL A 215 -4.62 5.54 -2.83
C VAL A 215 -3.37 5.60 -3.68
N LEU A 216 -2.80 4.45 -3.91
CA LEU A 216 -1.47 4.29 -4.47
C LEU A 216 -1.52 3.51 -5.78
N ILE A 217 -0.46 3.62 -6.57
CA ILE A 217 -0.30 2.94 -7.85
C ILE A 217 0.93 2.03 -7.78
N SER A 218 0.79 0.80 -8.27
CA SER A 218 1.90 -0.07 -8.66
C SER A 218 2.21 0.19 -10.13
N TRP A 219 3.48 0.43 -10.46
CA TRP A 219 3.95 0.73 -11.80
C TRP A 219 5.29 0.10 -12.12
N TYR A 220 5.33 -0.60 -13.25
CA TYR A 220 6.51 -1.30 -13.76
C TYR A 220 6.78 -0.90 -15.23
N PRO A 221 7.55 0.16 -15.47
CA PRO A 221 7.96 0.54 -16.82
C PRO A 221 8.57 -0.64 -17.57
N GLY A 222 8.19 -0.79 -18.83
CA GLY A 222 8.66 -1.88 -19.68
C GLY A 222 7.80 -3.15 -19.65
N GLN A 223 6.89 -3.33 -18.72
CA GLN A 223 5.85 -4.37 -18.86
C GLN A 223 4.93 -4.08 -20.05
N CYS A 224 4.69 -2.82 -20.30
CA CYS A 224 3.85 -2.32 -21.39
C CYS A 224 4.68 -1.42 -22.30
N PRO A 225 5.31 -1.97 -23.35
CA PRO A 225 6.12 -1.17 -24.28
C PRO A 225 5.31 -0.07 -24.96
N GLY A 226 5.81 1.16 -24.90
CA GLY A 226 5.16 2.34 -25.51
C GLY A 226 4.26 3.11 -24.59
N GLU A 227 3.99 2.63 -23.38
CA GLU A 227 3.27 3.39 -22.37
C GLU A 227 4.09 4.62 -21.93
N ASN A 228 3.41 5.76 -21.88
CA ASN A 228 3.97 7.03 -21.40
C ASN A 228 2.92 7.76 -20.57
N PRO A 229 2.76 7.38 -19.30
CA PRO A 229 1.66 7.85 -18.47
C PRO A 229 1.67 9.37 -18.25
N ASN A 230 0.51 9.98 -18.36
CA ASN A 230 0.29 11.35 -17.94
C ASN A 230 0.04 11.41 -16.43
N TRP A 231 1.11 11.31 -15.63
CA TRP A 231 1.01 11.25 -14.17
C TRP A 231 0.19 12.37 -13.53
N PRO A 232 0.28 13.65 -13.95
CA PRO A 232 -0.60 14.69 -13.43
C PRO A 232 -2.07 14.37 -13.62
N TRP A 233 -2.48 13.89 -14.79
CA TRP A 233 -3.85 13.48 -15.08
C TRP A 233 -4.24 12.25 -14.25
N VAL A 234 -3.39 11.22 -14.22
CA VAL A 234 -3.66 9.97 -13.48
C VAL A 234 -3.92 10.24 -12.01
N PHE A 235 -3.03 11.01 -11.36
CA PHE A 235 -3.18 11.33 -9.94
C PHE A 235 -4.31 12.32 -9.67
N ASP A 236 -4.63 13.23 -10.60
CA ASP A 236 -5.79 14.10 -10.48
C ASP A 236 -7.11 13.30 -10.54
N GLN A 237 -7.22 12.34 -11.46
CA GLN A 237 -8.38 11.44 -11.52
C GLN A 237 -8.54 10.65 -10.20
N LEU A 238 -7.47 10.04 -9.68
CA LEU A 238 -7.53 9.33 -8.40
C LEU A 238 -7.91 10.26 -7.24
N ALA A 239 -7.34 11.47 -7.20
CA ALA A 239 -7.66 12.46 -6.17
C ALA A 239 -9.12 12.93 -6.24
N ASN A 240 -9.73 12.96 -7.41
CA ASN A 240 -11.15 13.30 -7.59
C ASN A 240 -12.05 12.12 -7.19
N ILE A 241 -11.68 10.90 -7.56
CA ILE A 241 -12.44 9.69 -7.20
C ILE A 241 -12.40 9.46 -5.68
N PHE A 242 -11.24 9.62 -5.05
CA PHE A 242 -11.01 9.41 -3.61
C PHE A 242 -10.75 10.77 -2.91
N PRO A 243 -11.79 11.55 -2.62
CA PRO A 243 -11.66 12.98 -2.32
C PRO A 243 -10.92 13.30 -1.01
N ASN A 244 -10.78 12.34 -0.11
CA ASN A 244 -10.11 12.52 1.18
C ASN A 244 -8.76 11.82 1.26
N SER A 245 -8.34 11.11 0.20
CA SER A 245 -7.11 10.33 0.19
C SER A 245 -5.91 11.14 -0.29
N LYS A 246 -4.74 10.80 0.21
CA LYS A 246 -3.45 11.12 -0.42
C LYS A 246 -3.22 10.15 -1.57
N VAL A 247 -2.57 10.60 -2.64
CA VAL A 247 -2.31 9.79 -3.84
C VAL A 247 -0.82 9.72 -4.14
N GLY A 248 -0.36 8.60 -4.69
CA GLY A 248 1.07 8.41 -5.00
C GLY A 248 1.36 7.00 -5.51
N PHE A 249 2.64 6.62 -5.50
CA PHE A 249 3.06 5.27 -5.85
C PHE A 249 3.12 4.38 -4.61
N GLY A 250 2.57 3.17 -4.70
CA GLY A 250 2.61 2.13 -3.66
C GLY A 250 3.64 1.05 -3.95
N GLU A 251 4.03 0.96 -5.23
CA GLU A 251 5.03 0.01 -5.69
C GLU A 251 5.65 0.51 -6.99
N LEU A 252 6.97 0.42 -7.10
CA LEU A 252 7.71 0.84 -8.27
C LEU A 252 8.88 -0.09 -8.51
N GLY A 253 9.03 -0.56 -9.74
CA GLY A 253 10.14 -1.40 -10.16
C GLY A 253 10.26 -1.42 -11.67
N THR A 254 11.11 -2.28 -12.20
CA THR A 254 11.25 -2.53 -13.65
C THR A 254 10.69 -3.90 -14.01
N ALA A 255 10.20 -4.06 -15.24
CA ALA A 255 9.66 -5.35 -15.70
C ALA A 255 10.69 -6.47 -15.78
N ASN A 256 11.95 -6.12 -16.01
CA ASN A 256 13.07 -7.06 -16.15
C ASN A 256 14.23 -6.51 -15.33
N PRO A 257 14.26 -6.73 -14.02
CA PRO A 257 15.29 -6.20 -13.15
C PRO A 257 16.63 -6.86 -13.49
N GLU A 258 17.62 -6.04 -13.78
CA GLU A 258 19.02 -6.43 -13.85
C GLU A 258 19.78 -5.49 -12.93
N TYR A 259 20.35 -6.02 -11.87
CA TYR A 259 20.97 -5.27 -10.79
C TYR A 259 21.88 -4.15 -11.29
N GLY A 260 21.54 -2.91 -10.90
CA GLY A 260 22.28 -1.71 -11.28
C GLY A 260 22.20 -1.37 -12.76
N SER A 261 21.21 -1.90 -13.48
CA SER A 261 21.00 -1.61 -14.89
C SER A 261 20.71 -0.11 -15.12
N SER A 262 20.95 0.35 -16.35
CA SER A 262 20.61 1.72 -16.72
C SER A 262 19.11 2.01 -16.61
N LEU A 263 18.27 0.98 -16.76
CA LEU A 263 16.82 1.09 -16.61
C LEU A 263 16.45 1.40 -15.16
N GLU A 264 16.92 0.61 -14.20
CA GLU A 264 16.68 0.85 -12.78
C GLU A 264 17.18 2.22 -12.31
N ILE A 265 18.42 2.58 -12.74
CA ILE A 265 18.99 3.89 -12.42
C ILE A 265 18.13 5.01 -12.97
N ASN A 266 17.61 4.88 -14.18
CA ASN A 266 16.71 5.86 -14.79
C ASN A 266 15.40 5.96 -14.02
N GLU A 267 14.81 4.82 -13.62
CA GLU A 267 13.58 4.79 -12.83
C GLU A 267 13.75 5.52 -11.49
N MET A 268 14.80 5.20 -10.74
CA MET A 268 15.09 5.90 -9.48
C MET A 268 15.24 7.41 -9.68
N ASN A 269 15.99 7.82 -10.71
CA ASN A 269 16.23 9.24 -11.01
C ASN A 269 14.99 9.98 -11.53
N GLN A 270 14.07 9.30 -12.17
CA GLN A 270 12.83 9.87 -12.67
C GLN A 270 11.80 10.04 -11.57
N TYR A 271 11.58 9.00 -10.78
CA TYR A 271 10.40 8.92 -9.91
C TYR A 271 10.63 9.54 -8.53
N TYR A 272 11.74 9.29 -7.84
CA TYR A 272 11.95 9.87 -6.51
C TYR A 272 11.94 11.41 -6.47
N PRO A 273 12.45 12.14 -7.46
CA PRO A 273 12.31 13.60 -7.51
C PRO A 273 11.02 14.09 -8.19
N MET A 274 10.10 13.21 -8.61
CA MET A 274 8.94 13.55 -9.44
C MET A 274 8.08 14.69 -8.86
N ALA A 275 7.88 14.72 -7.56
CA ALA A 275 7.11 15.78 -6.91
C ALA A 275 7.68 17.20 -7.15
N LYS A 276 8.97 17.29 -7.51
CA LYS A 276 9.66 18.55 -7.82
C LYS A 276 9.84 18.77 -9.31
N THR A 277 9.97 17.71 -10.10
CA THR A 277 10.32 17.78 -11.53
C THR A 277 9.10 17.78 -12.45
N VAL A 278 7.96 17.28 -11.99
CA VAL A 278 6.72 17.21 -12.77
C VAL A 278 5.70 18.22 -12.25
N SER A 279 5.32 19.16 -13.11
CA SER A 279 4.29 20.16 -12.80
C SER A 279 2.87 19.58 -12.97
N GLY A 280 1.91 20.14 -12.23
CA GLY A 280 0.49 19.77 -12.36
C GLY A 280 0.07 18.56 -11.53
N LEU A 281 0.95 17.99 -10.74
CA LEU A 281 0.56 16.96 -9.74
C LEU A 281 -0.39 17.57 -8.70
N PRO A 282 -1.44 16.84 -8.27
CA PRO A 282 -2.40 17.39 -7.30
C PRO A 282 -1.73 17.65 -5.94
N ALA A 283 -2.27 18.61 -5.18
CA ALA A 283 -1.74 18.98 -3.85
C ALA A 283 -1.69 17.82 -2.85
N ARG A 284 -2.47 16.75 -3.10
CA ARG A 284 -2.51 15.53 -2.28
C ARG A 284 -1.55 14.43 -2.77
N TYR A 285 -0.74 14.71 -3.80
CA TYR A 285 0.31 13.81 -4.23
C TYR A 285 1.43 13.74 -3.19
N VAL A 286 1.80 12.53 -2.80
CA VAL A 286 2.74 12.30 -1.69
C VAL A 286 4.00 11.54 -2.09
N GLY A 287 4.25 11.32 -3.37
CA GLY A 287 5.37 10.48 -3.81
C GLY A 287 5.08 9.01 -3.60
N GLY A 288 5.65 8.41 -2.58
CA GLY A 288 5.54 6.98 -2.28
C GLY A 288 6.75 6.24 -2.81
N TYR A 289 6.69 5.86 -4.07
CA TYR A 289 7.71 5.18 -4.88
C TYR A 289 7.94 3.72 -4.48
N PHE A 290 8.12 3.36 -3.23
CA PHE A 290 8.27 2.01 -2.67
C PHE A 290 9.01 1.05 -3.62
N TRP A 291 10.31 1.36 -3.87
CA TRP A 291 11.15 0.58 -4.77
C TRP A 291 11.10 -0.89 -4.42
N TRP A 292 10.64 -1.73 -5.38
CA TRP A 292 10.35 -3.14 -5.11
C TRP A 292 11.59 -3.92 -4.75
N TYR A 293 12.66 -3.74 -5.48
CA TYR A 293 13.89 -4.52 -5.34
C TYR A 293 14.84 -4.05 -4.22
N PHE A 294 14.35 -3.26 -3.25
CA PHE A 294 15.22 -2.72 -2.20
C PHE A 294 15.84 -3.82 -1.33
N ALA A 295 15.10 -4.88 -0.98
CA ALA A 295 15.59 -5.96 -0.15
C ALA A 295 16.63 -6.82 -0.87
N GLU A 296 16.42 -7.11 -2.16
CA GLU A 296 17.30 -7.97 -2.95
C GLU A 296 18.58 -7.27 -3.38
N GLU A 297 18.49 -5.96 -3.69
CA GLU A 297 19.59 -5.25 -4.35
C GLU A 297 20.34 -4.27 -3.44
N LEU A 298 19.68 -3.78 -2.38
CA LEU A 298 20.21 -2.77 -1.48
C LEU A 298 20.44 -3.30 -0.06
N VAL A 299 20.25 -4.60 0.16
CA VAL A 299 20.52 -5.27 1.45
C VAL A 299 21.37 -6.55 1.19
N PRO A 300 22.65 -6.59 1.60
CA PRO A 300 23.39 -5.52 2.31
C PRO A 300 23.70 -4.34 1.39
N TRP A 301 23.88 -3.16 1.98
CA TRP A 301 24.07 -1.90 1.25
C TRP A 301 25.22 -1.96 0.23
N PRO A 302 24.96 -1.87 -1.08
CA PRO A 302 26.00 -1.78 -2.10
C PRO A 302 26.39 -0.30 -2.30
N GLY A 303 27.67 -0.04 -2.41
CA GLY A 303 28.16 1.34 -2.53
C GLY A 303 27.64 2.09 -3.77
N SER A 304 27.55 1.42 -4.92
CA SER A 304 27.20 2.02 -6.20
C SER A 304 25.72 2.35 -6.34
N LEU A 305 24.84 1.34 -6.30
CA LEU A 305 23.40 1.54 -6.49
C LEU A 305 22.79 2.33 -5.31
N GLY A 306 23.28 2.10 -4.09
CA GLY A 306 22.88 2.88 -2.93
C GLY A 306 23.23 4.37 -3.05
N ALA A 307 24.34 4.72 -3.71
CA ALA A 307 24.68 6.11 -4.00
C ALA A 307 23.70 6.73 -5.02
N VAL A 308 23.27 5.97 -6.02
CA VAL A 308 22.26 6.41 -7.01
C VAL A 308 20.93 6.69 -6.30
N LEU A 309 20.43 5.75 -5.50
CA LEU A 309 19.20 5.95 -4.74
C LEU A 309 19.28 7.18 -3.83
N ASN A 310 20.39 7.35 -3.12
CA ASN A 310 20.60 8.53 -2.27
C ASN A 310 20.64 9.85 -3.05
N ALA A 311 21.23 9.85 -4.24
CA ALA A 311 21.22 11.03 -5.11
C ALA A 311 19.78 11.36 -5.57
N ALA A 312 19.00 10.37 -5.96
CA ALA A 312 17.60 10.52 -6.36
C ALA A 312 16.73 11.04 -5.18
N LEU A 313 16.90 10.48 -3.98
CA LEU A 313 16.23 10.94 -2.76
C LEU A 313 16.59 12.37 -2.40
N ALA A 314 17.87 12.75 -2.53
CA ALA A 314 18.33 14.11 -2.26
C ALA A 314 17.80 15.13 -3.29
N ALA A 315 17.56 14.72 -4.53
CA ALA A 315 17.00 15.56 -5.59
C ALA A 315 15.49 15.84 -5.37
N GLY A 316 14.80 15.04 -4.61
CA GLY A 316 13.39 15.24 -4.21
C GLY A 316 13.18 16.50 -3.34
N PRO A 317 11.92 16.87 -3.08
CA PRO A 317 11.56 18.02 -2.26
C PRO A 317 11.95 17.87 -0.78
#